data_62f56422ba51ee06190768302c4eeb3a
#
_entry.id   62f56422ba51ee06190768302c4eeb3a
#
_cell.length_a   1.000
_cell.length_b   1.000
_cell.length_c   1.000
_cell.angle_alpha   90.00
_cell.angle_beta   90.00
_cell.angle_gamma   90.00
#
_symmetry.space_group_name_H-M   'P 1'
#
loop_
_entity.id
_entity.type
_entity.pdbx_description
1 polymer ?
#
loop_
_entity_poly.entity_id
_entity_poly.type
_entity_poly.pdbx_seq_one_letter_code
_entity_poly.pdbx_strand_id
1 'polypeptide(L)'
;MYKRLIQLQAVTEQSLQVVMHDARSVVSRICGGLDDMQQLGNKMLVIRAEIFPDRIAALAAALSDLGLSVDTKGLPEPQTLESTSEYPITVQISSFASDTDGRVTIPQVPG
;
A
#
# COMPACT_ATOMS: atom_id res chain seq x y z
N MET A 1 -7.81 -16.71 19.06
CA MET A 1 -7.52 -17.26 17.73
C MET A 1 -7.01 -16.18 16.82
N TYR A 2 -5.97 -16.47 16.07
CA TYR A 2 -5.37 -15.50 15.17
C TYR A 2 -6.06 -15.52 13.83
N LYS A 3 -6.39 -14.34 13.32
CA LYS A 3 -6.82 -14.23 11.94
C LYS A 3 -5.62 -14.16 11.04
N ARG A 4 -5.79 -14.67 9.82
CA ARG A 4 -4.74 -14.64 8.83
C ARG A 4 -4.43 -13.19 8.45
N LEU A 5 -3.15 -12.85 8.48
CA LEU A 5 -2.70 -11.53 8.02
C LEU A 5 -2.64 -11.51 6.51
N ILE A 6 -3.27 -10.52 5.91
CA ILE A 6 -3.24 -10.35 4.46
C ILE A 6 -2.18 -9.31 4.16
N GLN A 7 -1.33 -9.59 3.17
CA GLN A 7 -0.29 -8.66 2.76
C GLN A 7 -0.47 -8.32 1.30
N LEU A 8 -0.54 -7.02 1.02
CA LEU A 8 -0.65 -6.52 -0.33
C LEU A 8 0.55 -5.63 -0.58
N GLN A 9 1.29 -5.93 -1.65
CA GLN A 9 2.50 -5.19 -1.98
C GLN A 9 2.32 -4.48 -3.30
N ALA A 10 2.85 -3.27 -3.37
CA ALA A 10 2.81 -2.47 -4.58
C ALA A 10 4.11 -1.70 -4.71
N VAL A 11 4.43 -1.33 -5.94
CA VAL A 11 5.62 -0.53 -6.22
C VAL A 11 5.23 0.64 -7.09
N THR A 12 6.00 1.71 -7.01
CA THR A 12 5.77 2.90 -7.80
C THR A 12 7.09 3.55 -8.14
N GLU A 13 7.14 4.23 -9.28
CA GLU A 13 8.28 5.08 -9.64
C GLU A 13 8.07 6.50 -9.18
N GLN A 14 6.92 6.82 -8.63
CA GLN A 14 6.65 8.13 -8.07
C GLN A 14 7.20 8.21 -6.66
N SER A 15 7.45 9.43 -6.20
CA SER A 15 7.87 9.59 -4.82
C SER A 15 6.72 9.26 -3.88
N LEU A 16 7.05 8.81 -2.67
CA LEU A 16 6.02 8.47 -1.69
C LEU A 16 5.14 9.67 -1.36
N GLN A 17 5.72 10.87 -1.37
CA GLN A 17 4.94 12.06 -1.04
C GLN A 17 3.82 12.29 -2.04
N VAL A 18 4.03 11.90 -3.30
CA VAL A 18 3.02 12.05 -4.34
C VAL A 18 1.85 11.09 -4.12
N VAL A 19 2.15 9.84 -3.74
CA VAL A 19 1.11 8.81 -3.66
C VAL A 19 0.54 8.63 -2.26
N MET A 20 1.20 9.17 -1.24
CA MET A 20 0.85 8.87 0.14
C MET A 20 -0.58 9.26 0.49
N HIS A 21 -0.96 10.48 0.14
CA HIS A 21 -2.29 10.97 0.48
C HIS A 21 -3.38 10.14 -0.20
N ASP A 22 -3.19 9.86 -1.48
CA ASP A 22 -4.19 9.12 -2.24
C ASP A 22 -4.26 7.67 -1.79
N ALA A 23 -3.12 7.06 -1.50
CA ALA A 23 -3.09 5.69 -1.01
C ALA A 23 -3.80 5.58 0.34
N ARG A 24 -3.53 6.53 1.23
CA ARG A 24 -4.20 6.55 2.52
C ARG A 24 -5.70 6.70 2.36
N SER A 25 -6.13 7.59 1.47
CA SER A 25 -7.55 7.80 1.23
C SER A 25 -8.22 6.55 0.68
N VAL A 26 -7.56 5.85 -0.23
CA VAL A 26 -8.11 4.63 -0.82
C VAL A 26 -8.26 3.56 0.26
N VAL A 27 -7.23 3.34 1.06
CA VAL A 27 -7.28 2.32 2.10
C VAL A 27 -8.36 2.66 3.10
N SER A 28 -8.43 3.92 3.53
CA SER A 28 -9.41 4.36 4.52
C SER A 28 -10.84 4.20 4.00
N ARG A 29 -11.06 4.42 2.71
CA ARG A 29 -12.39 4.34 2.13
C ARG A 29 -12.85 2.91 1.93
N ILE A 30 -11.95 2.03 1.50
CA ILE A 30 -12.31 0.66 1.13
C ILE A 30 -12.26 -0.27 2.33
N CYS A 31 -11.31 -0.07 3.23
CA CYS A 31 -11.20 -0.87 4.44
C CYS A 31 -12.14 -0.34 5.51
N GLY A 32 -12.40 -1.15 6.52
CA GLY A 32 -13.29 -0.76 7.60
C GLY A 32 -12.71 0.31 8.50
N GLY A 33 -11.44 0.57 8.39
CA GLY A 33 -10.76 1.60 9.15
C GLY A 33 -9.28 1.49 8.88
N LEU A 34 -8.58 2.56 9.23
CA LEU A 34 -7.13 2.61 9.06
C LEU A 34 -6.52 2.60 10.47
N ASP A 35 -5.76 1.56 10.78
CA ASP A 35 -5.20 1.41 12.11
C ASP A 35 -3.95 2.23 12.28
N ASP A 36 -3.09 2.26 11.27
CA ASP A 36 -1.77 2.80 11.43
C ASP A 36 -1.14 3.03 10.06
N MET A 37 -0.30 4.04 9.96
CA MET A 37 0.45 4.31 8.75
C MET A 37 1.86 4.72 9.14
N GLN A 38 2.85 4.08 8.54
CA GLN A 38 4.23 4.31 8.87
C GLN A 38 5.04 4.51 7.59
N GLN A 39 5.84 5.54 7.58
CA GLN A 39 6.74 5.81 6.46
C GLN A 39 8.15 5.46 6.88
N LEU A 40 8.81 4.63 6.08
CA LEU A 40 10.19 4.21 6.34
C LEU A 40 11.08 4.95 5.35
N GLY A 41 11.59 6.08 5.80
CA GLY A 41 12.36 6.94 4.93
C GLY A 41 11.50 7.44 3.80
N ASN A 42 12.10 7.59 2.63
CA ASN A 42 11.33 7.94 1.43
C ASN A 42 11.22 6.76 0.48
N LYS A 43 11.40 5.54 0.99
CA LYS A 43 11.42 4.35 0.17
C LYS A 43 10.20 3.47 0.35
N MET A 44 9.55 3.50 1.50
CA MET A 44 8.48 2.57 1.77
C MET A 44 7.40 3.19 2.63
N LEU A 45 6.17 2.88 2.30
CA LEU A 45 5.01 3.26 3.09
C LEU A 45 4.30 1.98 3.50
N VAL A 46 3.98 1.86 4.78
CA VAL A 46 3.26 0.70 5.32
C VAL A 46 1.98 1.20 5.93
N ILE A 47 0.86 0.70 5.45
CA ILE A 47 -0.46 1.05 5.96
C ILE A 47 -1.11 -0.21 6.52
N ARG A 48 -1.54 -0.13 7.78
CA ARG A 48 -2.24 -1.23 8.43
C ARG A 48 -3.70 -0.90 8.60
N ALA A 49 -4.53 -1.86 8.27
CA ALA A 49 -5.97 -1.67 8.33
C ALA A 49 -6.64 -3.01 8.51
N GLU A 50 -7.97 -3.02 8.48
CA GLU A 50 -8.77 -4.24 8.50
C GLU A 50 -9.70 -4.22 7.31
N ILE A 51 -9.91 -5.38 6.70
CA ILE A 51 -10.65 -5.46 5.46
C ILE A 51 -11.53 -6.70 5.45
N PHE A 52 -12.73 -6.56 4.87
CA PHE A 52 -13.55 -7.71 4.57
C PHE A 52 -13.07 -8.39 3.29
N PRO A 53 -13.16 -9.72 3.21
CA PRO A 53 -12.61 -10.43 2.04
C PRO A 53 -13.13 -9.96 0.70
N ASP A 54 -14.39 -9.55 0.63
CA ASP A 54 -14.97 -9.12 -0.64
C ASP A 54 -14.49 -7.74 -1.08
N ARG A 55 -13.70 -7.05 -0.25
CA ARG A 55 -13.15 -5.74 -0.60
C ARG A 55 -11.71 -5.82 -1.08
N ILE A 56 -11.08 -6.98 -1.00
CA ILE A 56 -9.67 -7.09 -1.35
C ILE A 56 -9.44 -6.75 -2.80
N ALA A 57 -10.26 -7.28 -3.70
CA ALA A 57 -10.10 -6.99 -5.13
C ALA A 57 -10.33 -5.51 -5.41
N ALA A 58 -11.29 -4.89 -4.73
CA ALA A 58 -11.55 -3.47 -4.91
C ALA A 58 -10.37 -2.63 -4.46
N LEU A 59 -9.73 -3.03 -3.36
CA LEU A 59 -8.56 -2.32 -2.87
C LEU A 59 -7.40 -2.41 -3.86
N ALA A 60 -7.14 -3.60 -4.36
CA ALA A 60 -6.07 -3.80 -5.34
C ALA A 60 -6.32 -2.97 -6.59
N ALA A 61 -7.56 -2.96 -7.08
CA ALA A 61 -7.92 -2.19 -8.27
C ALA A 61 -7.77 -0.69 -8.04
N ALA A 62 -8.21 -0.21 -6.87
CA ALA A 62 -8.13 1.21 -6.57
C ALA A 62 -6.69 1.68 -6.44
N LEU A 63 -5.83 0.85 -5.83
CA LEU A 63 -4.41 1.20 -5.75
C LEU A 63 -3.77 1.19 -7.12
N SER A 64 -4.15 0.23 -7.96
CA SER A 64 -3.65 0.18 -9.34
C SER A 64 -4.05 1.43 -10.12
N ASP A 65 -5.24 1.96 -9.86
CA ASP A 65 -5.72 3.17 -10.51
C ASP A 65 -4.90 4.40 -10.14
N LEU A 66 -4.18 4.35 -9.04
CA LEU A 66 -3.28 5.43 -8.66
C LEU A 66 -1.94 5.38 -9.40
N GLY A 67 -1.76 4.39 -10.25
CA GLY A 67 -0.50 4.23 -10.97
C GLY A 67 0.49 3.32 -10.28
N LEU A 68 0.04 2.61 -9.25
CA LEU A 68 0.90 1.65 -8.56
C LEU A 68 0.85 0.31 -9.26
N SER A 69 2.00 -0.37 -9.28
CA SER A 69 2.04 -1.75 -9.75
C SER A 69 1.78 -2.67 -8.55
N VAL A 70 0.59 -3.25 -8.52
CA VAL A 70 0.14 -4.05 -7.39
C VAL A 70 0.43 -5.52 -7.66
N ASP A 71 1.07 -6.16 -6.68
CA ASP A 71 1.33 -7.60 -6.75
C ASP A 71 0.17 -8.33 -6.09
N THR A 72 -0.62 -9.02 -6.91
CA THR A 72 -1.79 -9.74 -6.42
C THR A 72 -1.52 -11.21 -6.19
N LYS A 73 -0.32 -11.70 -6.47
CA LYS A 73 -0.03 -13.13 -6.41
C LYS A 73 -0.14 -13.70 -5.01
N GLY A 74 0.22 -12.91 -4.01
CA GLY A 74 0.18 -13.37 -2.64
C GLY A 74 -1.15 -13.19 -1.95
N LEU A 75 -2.14 -12.63 -2.62
CA LEU A 75 -3.43 -12.40 -1.99
C LEU A 75 -4.24 -13.68 -1.92
N PRO A 76 -4.92 -13.91 -0.80
CA PRO A 76 -5.76 -15.09 -0.68
C PRO A 76 -7.01 -14.96 -1.54
N GLU A 77 -7.52 -16.12 -1.97
CA GLU A 77 -8.79 -16.14 -2.66
C GLU A 77 -9.90 -15.83 -1.66
N PRO A 78 -10.84 -14.93 -2.01
CA PRO A 78 -11.87 -14.54 -1.05
C PRO A 78 -12.66 -15.71 -0.50
N GLN A 79 -12.90 -16.74 -1.31
CA GLN A 79 -13.69 -17.87 -0.86
C GLN A 79 -12.97 -18.72 0.19
N THR A 80 -11.69 -18.50 0.43
CA THR A 80 -10.95 -19.21 1.47
C THR A 80 -11.02 -18.49 2.82
N LEU A 81 -11.70 -17.35 2.86
CA LEU A 81 -11.82 -16.52 4.06
C LEU A 81 -13.28 -16.43 4.47
N GLU A 82 -13.49 -16.07 5.73
CA GLU A 82 -14.85 -15.85 6.21
C GLU A 82 -15.36 -14.51 5.72
N SER A 83 -16.41 -14.53 4.91
CA SER A 83 -16.88 -13.31 4.26
C SER A 83 -17.45 -12.28 5.22
N THR A 84 -17.83 -12.70 6.42
CA THR A 84 -18.42 -11.80 7.40
C THR A 84 -17.43 -11.30 8.44
N SER A 85 -16.16 -11.66 8.30
CA SER A 85 -15.12 -11.28 9.24
C SER A 85 -14.15 -10.32 8.60
N GLU A 86 -13.67 -9.37 9.39
CA GLU A 86 -12.58 -8.50 8.95
C GLU A 86 -11.26 -9.18 9.23
N TYR A 87 -10.30 -8.95 8.34
CA TYR A 87 -8.97 -9.50 8.47
C TYR A 87 -7.95 -8.37 8.50
N PRO A 88 -6.89 -8.51 9.30
CA PRO A 88 -5.83 -7.51 9.27
C PRO A 88 -5.14 -7.53 7.92
N ILE A 89 -4.90 -6.36 7.37
CA ILE A 89 -4.20 -6.22 6.10
C ILE A 89 -3.09 -5.20 6.25
N THR A 90 -1.94 -5.52 5.67
CA THR A 90 -0.82 -4.61 5.56
C THR A 90 -0.63 -4.29 4.09
N VAL A 91 -0.71 -3.00 3.76
CA VAL A 91 -0.44 -2.51 2.41
C VAL A 91 0.95 -1.89 2.44
N GLN A 92 1.84 -2.44 1.61
CA GLN A 92 3.23 -2.02 1.59
C GLN A 92 3.55 -1.46 0.22
N ILE A 93 3.89 -0.18 0.17
CA ILE A 93 4.17 0.50 -1.08
C ILE A 93 5.63 0.90 -1.08
N SER A 94 6.37 0.39 -2.06
CA SER A 94 7.79 0.69 -2.22
C SER A 94 7.97 1.68 -3.37
N SER A 95 8.77 2.71 -3.13
CA SER A 95 9.04 3.73 -4.13
C SER A 95 10.43 3.52 -4.70
N PHE A 96 10.52 3.51 -6.01
CA PHE A 96 11.78 3.48 -6.73
C PHE A 96 12.06 4.83 -7.40
N ALA A 97 11.47 5.89 -6.87
CA ALA A 97 11.70 7.22 -7.39
C ALA A 97 13.19 7.56 -7.29
N SER A 98 13.66 8.28 -8.27
CA SER A 98 15.05 8.70 -8.26
C SER A 98 15.26 9.73 -7.17
N ASP A 99 16.33 9.55 -6.38
CA ASP A 99 16.67 10.50 -5.34
C ASP A 99 17.30 11.76 -5.91
N THR A 100 17.58 11.73 -7.17
CA THR A 100 18.11 12.92 -7.78
C THR A 100 17.06 13.98 -7.86
N ASP A 101 15.89 13.53 -7.64
CA ASP A 101 14.94 14.53 -7.49
C ASP A 101 15.16 15.02 -6.18
N GLY A 102 15.90 14.90 -6.06
CA GLY A 102 16.18 15.17 -5.03
C GLY A 102 17.36 15.31 -4.52
N ARG A 103 17.66 14.89 -4.87
CA ARG A 103 18.48 14.79 -4.47
C ARG A 103 19.21 15.08 -4.74
N VAL A 104 19.22 15.02 -4.94
CA VAL A 104 19.97 15.18 -5.27
C VAL A 104 20.65 15.54 -5.40
N THR A 105 20.70 15.42 -5.44
CA THR A 105 21.43 15.63 -5.58
C THR A 105 22.07 16.19 -5.54
N ILE A 106 22.22 16.20 -5.60
CA ILE A 106 22.89 16.62 -5.61
C ILE A 106 23.55 17.14 -5.56
N PRO A 107 23.74 17.17 -5.58
CA PRO A 107 24.42 17.60 -5.63
C PRO A 107 24.97 17.77 -5.55
N GLN A 108 24.91 17.61 -5.60
CA GLN A 108 25.43 17.76 -5.69
C GLN A 108 26.06 18.02 -5.89
N VAL A 109 26.34 17.99 -6.14
CA VAL A 109 26.90 18.15 -6.38
C VAL A 109 27.55 18.56 -6.51
N PRO A 110 27.96 18.48 -6.72
CA PRO A 110 28.58 18.74 -6.75
C PRO A 110 29.03 19.07 -6.91
N GLY A 111 29.01 18.99 -7.13
CA GLY A 111 29.45 19.25 -7.23
C GLY A 111 29.58 19.50 -7.05
#